data_41239e11d41be54268ba11d739e2b7b2
#
_entry.id   41239e11d41be54268ba11d739e2b7b2
#
_cell.length_a   1.000
_cell.length_b   1.000
_cell.length_c   1.000
_cell.angle_alpha   90.00
_cell.angle_beta   90.00
_cell.angle_gamma   90.00
#
_symmetry.space_group_name_H-M   'P 1'
#
loop_
_entity.id
_entity.type
_entity.pdbx_description
1 polymer ?
#
loop_
_entity_poly.entity_id
_entity_poly.type
_entity_poly.pdbx_seq_one_letter_code
_entity_poly.pdbx_strand_id
1 'polypeptide(L)'
;MIKIQYASEVEKDFFTPRDFSDSAETVRAVIDDVKKRGDAALRDYGKKFDAASPASFSVPEDELRAAAEKFKRERPALYDALSYSYDLALRFAKKQKESFSDFEVELEQGVFTGQKTIPVASAGAYIPAGRFPLISTVVMTSAPAVAAGVKKLVICTPPRVHPNDKCEAEKSGTGIAGKPFVGGAPYADEGIMAAAFICGVKTVFACGGAQAIAAMAFGTESIPALDVIVGPGNKFVAAAKKEVYGAVGIDMLAGPTEVFIIADGSANPAWLAADLLAQAEHDPVAQPVLATPDEALARRVASEIEAQLVSLSTRATAEASISSYGRIIITSSLEEAAELSNRKAPEHLELALTEGAECDKLVSLVHNYGSLFIGHYAAEVFGDYAAGLNHTLPTSTSARFTGGLSVRTFLKTVTTLRCEKGKTGVKRSAEAAACLGDAEGLAAHARAARLRLEN
;
A
#
# COMPACT_ATOMS: atom_id res chain seq x y z
N MET A 1 5.66 28.09 -9.39
CA MET A 1 7.10 27.78 -9.50
C MET A 1 7.53 26.85 -8.39
N ILE A 2 8.37 25.84 -8.68
CA ILE A 2 8.99 24.99 -7.67
C ILE A 2 10.01 25.78 -6.85
N LYS A 3 10.10 25.52 -5.54
CA LYS A 3 11.07 26.20 -4.64
C LYS A 3 12.47 25.60 -4.82
N ILE A 4 13.46 26.42 -5.18
CA ILE A 4 14.88 26.04 -5.19
C ILE A 4 15.51 26.57 -3.90
N GLN A 5 16.24 25.73 -3.17
CA GLN A 5 16.88 26.10 -1.90
C GLN A 5 18.15 25.27 -1.65
N TYR A 6 19.06 25.76 -0.81
CA TYR A 6 20.21 24.97 -0.37
C TYR A 6 19.84 23.99 0.74
N ALA A 7 20.60 22.91 0.88
CA ALA A 7 20.39 21.87 1.90
C ALA A 7 20.34 22.46 3.33
N SER A 8 21.12 23.49 3.61
CA SER A 8 21.16 24.20 4.90
C SER A 8 19.86 24.98 5.23
N GLU A 9 19.02 25.26 4.23
CA GLU A 9 17.79 26.03 4.35
C GLU A 9 16.55 25.13 4.51
N VAL A 10 16.73 23.80 4.47
CA VAL A 10 15.63 22.84 4.58
C VAL A 10 15.12 22.81 6.02
N GLU A 11 13.87 23.19 6.19
CA GLU A 11 13.21 23.26 7.50
C GLU A 11 13.09 21.86 8.14
N LYS A 12 13.07 21.81 9.48
CA LYS A 12 12.99 20.53 10.23
C LYS A 12 11.70 19.76 9.99
N ASP A 13 10.60 20.44 9.77
CA ASP A 13 9.28 19.86 9.50
C ASP A 13 9.21 19.08 8.19
N PHE A 14 10.09 19.41 7.20
CA PHE A 14 10.24 18.61 5.98
C PHE A 14 10.56 17.12 6.27
N PHE A 15 11.24 16.84 7.40
CA PHE A 15 11.66 15.50 7.81
C PHE A 15 10.72 14.87 8.85
N THR A 16 9.59 15.50 9.16
CA THR A 16 8.65 14.99 10.16
C THR A 16 7.47 14.26 9.51
N PRO A 17 6.91 13.25 10.18
CA PRO A 17 5.67 12.62 9.72
C PRO A 17 4.54 13.64 9.62
N ARG A 18 3.71 13.54 8.58
CA ARG A 18 2.50 14.35 8.46
C ARG A 18 1.43 13.85 9.44
N ASP A 19 0.74 14.78 10.09
CA ASP A 19 -0.37 14.45 10.98
C ASP A 19 -1.68 14.32 10.18
N PHE A 20 -2.42 13.23 10.43
CA PHE A 20 -3.72 12.92 9.85
C PHE A 20 -4.79 12.79 10.93
N SER A 21 -4.58 13.39 12.11
CA SER A 21 -5.46 13.26 13.27
C SER A 21 -6.83 13.92 13.09
N ASP A 22 -6.96 14.89 12.19
CA ASP A 22 -8.20 15.65 11.94
C ASP A 22 -9.43 14.76 11.63
N SER A 23 -9.22 13.55 11.14
CA SER A 23 -10.28 12.63 10.73
C SER A 23 -10.64 11.59 11.78
N ALA A 24 -9.89 11.49 12.88
CA ALA A 24 -9.98 10.36 13.82
C ALA A 24 -11.35 10.27 14.51
N GLU A 25 -11.89 11.37 15.00
CA GLU A 25 -13.19 11.37 15.69
C GLU A 25 -14.34 10.97 14.74
N THR A 26 -14.36 11.58 13.54
CA THR A 26 -15.36 11.24 12.52
C THR A 26 -15.29 9.77 12.15
N VAL A 27 -14.07 9.23 12.00
CA VAL A 27 -13.86 7.85 11.61
C VAL A 27 -14.25 6.87 12.72
N ARG A 28 -13.96 7.16 13.98
CA ARG A 28 -14.42 6.36 15.13
C ARG A 28 -15.93 6.25 15.16
N ALA A 29 -16.63 7.36 14.95
CA ALA A 29 -18.10 7.36 14.89
C ALA A 29 -18.63 6.46 13.75
N VAL A 30 -17.98 6.49 12.58
CA VAL A 30 -18.33 5.58 11.46
C VAL A 30 -18.09 4.11 11.83
N ILE A 31 -16.93 3.79 12.42
CA ILE A 31 -16.59 2.43 12.83
C ILE A 31 -17.60 1.89 13.85
N ASP A 32 -17.91 2.67 14.88
CA ASP A 32 -18.85 2.26 15.93
C ASP A 32 -20.27 2.08 15.39
N ASP A 33 -20.67 2.92 14.44
CA ASP A 33 -21.97 2.81 13.79
C ASP A 33 -22.06 1.55 12.90
N VAL A 34 -21.00 1.23 12.12
CA VAL A 34 -20.94 -0.01 11.33
C VAL A 34 -20.98 -1.24 12.23
N LYS A 35 -20.22 -1.26 13.34
CA LYS A 35 -20.29 -2.35 14.33
C LYS A 35 -21.68 -2.57 14.87
N LYS A 36 -22.43 -1.49 15.08
CA LYS A 36 -23.76 -1.55 15.69
C LYS A 36 -24.88 -1.89 14.70
N ARG A 37 -24.82 -1.34 13.49
CA ARG A 37 -25.94 -1.40 12.52
C ARG A 37 -25.63 -2.19 11.25
N GLY A 38 -24.40 -2.70 11.08
CA GLY A 38 -24.00 -3.52 9.94
C GLY A 38 -24.30 -2.86 8.59
N ASP A 39 -24.91 -3.60 7.69
CA ASP A 39 -25.27 -3.17 6.34
C ASP A 39 -26.16 -1.92 6.30
N ALA A 40 -26.96 -1.67 7.33
CA ALA A 40 -27.79 -0.47 7.39
C ALA A 40 -26.92 0.80 7.49
N ALA A 41 -25.85 0.75 8.27
CA ALA A 41 -24.87 1.84 8.34
C ALA A 41 -24.19 2.05 6.99
N LEU A 42 -23.76 0.96 6.32
CA LEU A 42 -23.11 1.04 5.00
C LEU A 42 -24.01 1.73 3.97
N ARG A 43 -25.31 1.40 3.94
CA ARG A 43 -26.28 2.06 3.06
C ARG A 43 -26.43 3.54 3.35
N ASP A 44 -26.49 3.92 4.61
CA ASP A 44 -26.65 5.33 5.00
C ASP A 44 -25.40 6.15 4.67
N TYR A 45 -24.20 5.59 4.87
CA TYR A 45 -22.94 6.25 4.43
C TYR A 45 -22.80 6.29 2.92
N GLY A 46 -23.23 5.24 2.19
CA GLY A 46 -23.30 5.26 0.73
C GLY A 46 -24.17 6.40 0.20
N LYS A 47 -25.37 6.63 0.81
CA LYS A 47 -26.24 7.77 0.48
C LYS A 47 -25.59 9.12 0.78
N LYS A 48 -24.63 9.17 1.69
CA LYS A 48 -24.01 10.42 2.13
C LYS A 48 -22.74 10.77 1.35
N PHE A 49 -21.96 9.77 0.93
CA PHE A 49 -20.59 9.99 0.43
C PHE A 49 -20.32 9.43 -0.95
N ASP A 50 -21.11 8.46 -1.43
CA ASP A 50 -20.84 7.76 -2.68
C ASP A 50 -21.73 8.26 -3.84
N ALA A 51 -21.40 7.88 -5.06
CA ALA A 51 -22.21 8.17 -6.24
C ALA A 51 -23.46 7.27 -6.33
N ALA A 52 -23.41 6.09 -5.71
CA ALA A 52 -24.53 5.16 -5.61
C ALA A 52 -24.61 4.54 -4.21
N SER A 53 -25.81 4.17 -3.80
CA SER A 53 -26.06 3.38 -2.59
C SER A 53 -26.93 2.19 -2.97
N PRO A 54 -26.31 1.07 -3.40
CA PRO A 54 -27.02 -0.11 -3.87
C PRO A 54 -27.78 -0.82 -2.73
N ALA A 55 -28.80 -1.60 -3.09
CA ALA A 55 -29.60 -2.38 -2.12
C ALA A 55 -28.77 -3.51 -1.47
N SER A 56 -27.87 -4.11 -2.23
CA SER A 56 -26.87 -5.11 -1.79
C SER A 56 -25.47 -4.66 -2.23
N PHE A 57 -24.43 -5.26 -1.64
CA PHE A 57 -23.05 -4.79 -1.89
C PHE A 57 -22.25 -5.73 -2.78
N SER A 58 -22.58 -7.04 -2.81
CA SER A 58 -21.83 -8.03 -3.58
C SER A 58 -22.06 -7.87 -5.07
N VAL A 59 -21.02 -7.54 -5.82
CA VAL A 59 -21.04 -7.50 -7.29
C VAL A 59 -21.04 -8.96 -7.80
N PRO A 60 -21.96 -9.35 -8.68
CA PRO A 60 -22.00 -10.69 -9.27
C PRO A 60 -20.73 -11.04 -10.06
N GLU A 61 -20.25 -12.28 -10.00
CA GLU A 61 -19.02 -12.71 -10.71
C GLU A 61 -19.17 -12.61 -12.23
N ASP A 62 -20.36 -12.77 -12.77
CA ASP A 62 -20.66 -12.59 -14.20
C ASP A 62 -20.52 -11.14 -14.65
N GLU A 63 -20.78 -10.15 -13.80
CA GLU A 63 -20.48 -8.73 -14.08
C GLU A 63 -18.96 -8.49 -14.17
N LEU A 64 -18.14 -9.12 -13.32
CA LEU A 64 -16.69 -9.04 -13.39
C LEU A 64 -16.18 -9.63 -14.73
N ARG A 65 -16.71 -10.78 -15.12
CA ARG A 65 -16.39 -11.42 -16.39
C ARG A 65 -16.80 -10.56 -17.57
N ALA A 66 -18.03 -10.05 -17.57
CA ALA A 66 -18.54 -9.19 -18.63
C ALA A 66 -17.70 -7.92 -18.80
N ALA A 67 -17.25 -7.31 -17.70
CA ALA A 67 -16.33 -6.16 -17.73
C ALA A 67 -15.00 -6.54 -18.39
N ALA A 68 -14.39 -7.67 -18.04
CA ALA A 68 -13.12 -8.11 -18.61
C ALA A 68 -13.25 -8.44 -20.12
N GLU A 69 -14.31 -9.11 -20.52
CA GLU A 69 -14.61 -9.42 -21.94
C GLU A 69 -14.83 -8.14 -22.75
N LYS A 70 -15.53 -7.15 -22.17
CA LYS A 70 -15.72 -5.84 -22.78
C LYS A 70 -14.39 -5.11 -22.94
N PHE A 71 -13.52 -5.07 -21.91
CA PHE A 71 -12.19 -4.48 -22.00
C PHE A 71 -11.35 -5.14 -23.08
N LYS A 72 -11.36 -6.47 -23.15
CA LYS A 72 -10.64 -7.21 -24.20
C LYS A 72 -11.09 -6.85 -25.59
N ARG A 73 -12.40 -6.62 -25.80
CA ARG A 73 -12.98 -6.26 -27.09
C ARG A 73 -12.80 -4.78 -27.44
N GLU A 74 -13.04 -3.88 -26.48
CA GLU A 74 -13.14 -2.43 -26.74
C GLU A 74 -11.85 -1.67 -26.41
N ARG A 75 -11.01 -2.22 -25.51
CA ARG A 75 -9.75 -1.64 -25.04
C ARG A 75 -8.64 -2.69 -24.97
N PRO A 76 -8.31 -3.41 -26.05
CA PRO A 76 -7.39 -4.54 -26.02
C PRO A 76 -6.01 -4.17 -25.47
N ALA A 77 -5.47 -3.00 -25.83
CA ALA A 77 -4.18 -2.53 -25.31
C ALA A 77 -4.18 -2.37 -23.77
N LEU A 78 -5.29 -1.89 -23.18
CA LEU A 78 -5.41 -1.75 -21.74
C LEU A 78 -5.56 -3.12 -21.07
N TYR A 79 -6.32 -4.04 -21.69
CA TYR A 79 -6.45 -5.42 -21.20
C TYR A 79 -5.09 -6.13 -21.17
N ASP A 80 -4.32 -5.99 -22.26
CA ASP A 80 -2.99 -6.59 -22.38
C ASP A 80 -2.01 -5.97 -21.37
N ALA A 81 -2.04 -4.64 -21.18
CA ALA A 81 -1.23 -3.95 -20.19
C ALA A 81 -1.53 -4.40 -18.75
N LEU A 82 -2.80 -4.57 -18.38
CA LEU A 82 -3.20 -5.08 -17.07
C LEU A 82 -2.74 -6.53 -16.87
N SER A 83 -2.91 -7.37 -17.91
CA SER A 83 -2.48 -8.77 -17.86
C SER A 83 -0.96 -8.89 -17.72
N TYR A 84 -0.21 -8.05 -18.43
CA TYR A 84 1.25 -7.95 -18.34
C TYR A 84 1.71 -7.48 -16.96
N SER A 85 1.11 -6.41 -16.45
CA SER A 85 1.38 -5.89 -15.11
C SER A 85 1.15 -6.97 -14.03
N TYR A 86 0.03 -7.68 -14.12
CA TYR A 86 -0.29 -8.76 -13.19
C TYR A 86 0.70 -9.93 -13.26
N ASP A 87 1.09 -10.36 -14.46
CA ASP A 87 2.08 -11.42 -14.62
C ASP A 87 3.42 -11.06 -13.98
N LEU A 88 3.92 -9.83 -14.22
CA LEU A 88 5.17 -9.34 -13.62
C LEU A 88 5.08 -9.26 -12.09
N ALA A 89 4.02 -8.64 -11.57
CA ALA A 89 3.82 -8.52 -10.13
C ALA A 89 3.69 -9.88 -9.45
N LEU A 90 2.98 -10.83 -10.07
CA LEU A 90 2.83 -12.18 -9.54
C LEU A 90 4.16 -12.95 -9.55
N ARG A 91 4.95 -12.86 -10.62
CA ARG A 91 6.28 -13.49 -10.71
C ARG A 91 7.22 -12.92 -9.66
N PHE A 92 7.25 -11.60 -9.49
CA PHE A 92 8.07 -10.95 -8.48
C PHE A 92 7.64 -11.35 -7.05
N ALA A 93 6.33 -11.32 -6.75
CA ALA A 93 5.80 -11.73 -5.46
C ALA A 93 6.09 -13.21 -5.15
N LYS A 94 6.03 -14.11 -6.15
CA LYS A 94 6.46 -15.51 -6.00
C LYS A 94 7.94 -15.61 -5.66
N LYS A 95 8.79 -14.79 -6.30
CA LYS A 95 10.23 -14.74 -6.00
C LYS A 95 10.50 -14.20 -4.59
N GLN A 96 9.79 -13.17 -4.16
CA GLN A 96 9.86 -12.69 -2.79
C GLN A 96 9.48 -13.79 -1.78
N LYS A 97 8.46 -14.61 -2.08
CA LYS A 97 8.02 -15.70 -1.19
C LYS A 97 9.12 -16.74 -0.94
N GLU A 98 10.01 -16.99 -1.90
CA GLU A 98 11.11 -17.94 -1.73
C GLU A 98 12.08 -17.55 -0.60
N SER A 99 12.11 -16.27 -0.18
CA SER A 99 12.92 -15.81 0.95
C SER A 99 12.32 -16.18 2.32
N PHE A 100 11.09 -16.71 2.36
CA PHE A 100 10.40 -17.13 3.58
C PHE A 100 10.35 -18.66 3.62
N SER A 101 11.36 -19.27 4.25
CA SER A 101 11.46 -20.72 4.39
C SER A 101 11.08 -21.20 5.78
N ASP A 102 10.45 -22.37 5.83
CA ASP A 102 10.29 -23.11 7.07
C ASP A 102 11.63 -23.73 7.47
N PHE A 103 11.89 -23.82 8.77
CA PHE A 103 13.05 -24.56 9.27
C PHE A 103 12.75 -25.17 10.63
N GLU A 104 13.48 -26.23 10.99
CA GLU A 104 13.60 -26.79 12.34
C GLU A 104 15.08 -27.02 12.61
N VAL A 105 15.55 -26.66 13.78
CA VAL A 105 16.94 -26.82 14.24
C VAL A 105 16.99 -27.41 15.64
N GLU A 106 17.87 -28.36 15.84
CA GLU A 106 18.16 -28.89 17.17
C GLU A 106 19.13 -27.93 17.89
N LEU A 107 18.63 -27.20 18.90
CA LEU A 107 19.42 -26.24 19.67
C LEU A 107 20.18 -26.89 20.83
N GLU A 108 19.58 -27.90 21.42
CA GLU A 108 20.17 -28.77 22.44
C GLU A 108 19.68 -30.20 22.17
N GLN A 109 20.39 -31.20 22.66
CA GLN A 109 20.05 -32.59 22.40
C GLN A 109 18.58 -32.92 22.73
N GLY A 110 17.80 -33.19 21.69
CA GLY A 110 16.38 -33.51 21.79
C GLY A 110 15.45 -32.29 21.89
N VAL A 111 15.96 -31.06 21.77
CA VAL A 111 15.17 -29.82 21.77
C VAL A 111 15.20 -29.21 20.38
N PHE A 112 14.10 -29.31 19.65
CA PHE A 112 13.94 -28.81 18.29
C PHE A 112 13.09 -27.56 18.28
N THR A 113 13.64 -26.46 17.80
CA THR A 113 12.94 -25.20 17.62
C THR A 113 12.79 -24.91 16.13
N GLY A 114 11.60 -24.54 15.70
CA GLY A 114 11.33 -24.29 14.29
C GLY A 114 10.53 -23.03 14.05
N GLN A 115 10.48 -22.67 12.80
CA GLN A 115 9.64 -21.60 12.27
C GLN A 115 8.84 -22.12 11.08
N LYS A 116 7.56 -21.73 11.01
CA LYS A 116 6.71 -21.96 9.85
C LYS A 116 6.17 -20.64 9.34
N THR A 117 6.12 -20.50 8.01
CA THR A 117 5.53 -19.36 7.32
C THR A 117 4.17 -19.77 6.79
N ILE A 118 3.12 -19.14 7.30
CA ILE A 118 1.74 -19.51 7.03
C ILE A 118 1.01 -18.29 6.43
N PRO A 119 0.31 -18.43 5.27
CA PRO A 119 -0.52 -17.36 4.77
C PRO A 119 -1.67 -17.04 5.74
N VAL A 120 -2.09 -15.77 5.79
CA VAL A 120 -3.36 -15.40 6.44
C VAL A 120 -4.52 -16.08 5.71
N ALA A 121 -5.60 -16.40 6.42
CA ALA A 121 -6.72 -17.12 5.80
C ALA A 121 -7.52 -16.22 4.87
N SER A 122 -7.62 -14.92 5.19
CA SER A 122 -8.41 -13.95 4.44
C SER A 122 -7.74 -12.57 4.36
N ALA A 123 -7.98 -11.86 3.25
CA ALA A 123 -7.48 -10.50 3.04
C ALA A 123 -8.52 -9.64 2.33
N GLY A 124 -8.59 -8.36 2.70
CA GLY A 124 -9.41 -7.35 2.06
C GLY A 124 -8.54 -6.31 1.38
N ALA A 125 -8.77 -6.10 0.09
CA ALA A 125 -8.14 -5.03 -0.68
C ALA A 125 -9.10 -3.86 -0.83
N TYR A 126 -8.74 -2.70 -0.31
CA TYR A 126 -9.46 -1.46 -0.59
C TYR A 126 -8.92 -0.84 -1.88
N ILE A 127 -9.80 -0.63 -2.86
CA ILE A 127 -9.44 -0.05 -4.16
C ILE A 127 -10.10 1.32 -4.30
N PRO A 128 -9.32 2.41 -4.35
CA PRO A 128 -9.86 3.73 -4.56
C PRO A 128 -10.50 3.89 -5.94
N ALA A 129 -11.68 4.55 -6.00
CA ALA A 129 -12.37 4.90 -7.22
C ALA A 129 -13.02 6.29 -7.13
N GLY A 130 -12.41 7.21 -6.41
CA GLY A 130 -12.91 8.58 -6.22
C GLY A 130 -12.71 9.45 -7.45
N ARG A 131 -11.64 10.26 -7.46
CA ARG A 131 -11.27 11.12 -8.59
C ARG A 131 -10.89 10.28 -9.82
N PHE A 132 -10.07 9.26 -9.61
CA PHE A 132 -9.65 8.30 -10.63
C PHE A 132 -9.88 6.87 -10.14
N PRO A 133 -10.33 5.93 -11.00
CA PRO A 133 -10.35 4.52 -10.66
C PRO A 133 -8.91 3.98 -10.75
N LEU A 134 -8.35 3.57 -9.61
CA LEU A 134 -6.99 3.05 -9.54
C LEU A 134 -6.97 1.56 -9.90
N ILE A 135 -7.10 1.25 -11.17
CA ILE A 135 -7.17 -0.13 -11.68
C ILE A 135 -5.88 -0.92 -11.41
N SER A 136 -4.71 -0.25 -11.42
CA SER A 136 -3.42 -0.84 -11.08
C SER A 136 -3.37 -1.33 -9.63
N THR A 137 -4.06 -0.65 -8.70
CA THR A 137 -4.11 -1.05 -7.29
C THR A 137 -4.75 -2.43 -7.10
N VAL A 138 -5.64 -2.86 -8.01
CA VAL A 138 -6.16 -4.24 -8.01
C VAL A 138 -5.03 -5.23 -8.22
N VAL A 139 -4.16 -4.99 -9.19
CA VAL A 139 -2.97 -5.81 -9.47
C VAL A 139 -2.05 -5.84 -8.25
N MET A 140 -1.71 -4.65 -7.72
CA MET A 140 -0.74 -4.49 -6.64
C MET A 140 -1.18 -5.12 -5.31
N THR A 141 -2.48 -5.16 -5.05
CA THR A 141 -3.02 -5.80 -3.84
C THR A 141 -3.27 -7.30 -4.04
N SER A 142 -3.65 -7.72 -5.25
CA SER A 142 -4.03 -9.10 -5.53
C SER A 142 -2.82 -10.01 -5.80
N ALA A 143 -1.83 -9.58 -6.57
CA ALA A 143 -0.69 -10.41 -6.96
C ALA A 143 0.09 -10.95 -5.74
N PRO A 144 0.47 -10.13 -4.73
CA PRO A 144 1.16 -10.64 -3.56
C PRO A 144 0.27 -11.51 -2.66
N ALA A 145 -1.04 -11.23 -2.56
CA ALA A 145 -1.99 -12.06 -1.82
C ALA A 145 -2.12 -13.46 -2.44
N VAL A 146 -2.24 -13.54 -3.78
CA VAL A 146 -2.29 -14.79 -4.52
C VAL A 146 -0.97 -15.55 -4.39
N ALA A 147 0.18 -14.88 -4.53
CA ALA A 147 1.50 -15.48 -4.36
C ALA A 147 1.70 -16.04 -2.94
N ALA A 148 1.23 -15.33 -1.92
CA ALA A 148 1.26 -15.80 -0.53
C ALA A 148 0.45 -17.08 -0.35
N GLY A 149 -0.65 -17.24 -1.07
CA GLY A 149 -1.58 -18.36 -0.96
C GLY A 149 -2.79 -18.05 -0.08
N VAL A 150 -3.20 -16.76 -0.01
CA VAL A 150 -4.43 -16.33 0.65
C VAL A 150 -5.63 -16.98 -0.03
N LYS A 151 -6.47 -17.68 0.73
CA LYS A 151 -7.59 -18.43 0.17
C LYS A 151 -8.83 -17.56 -0.10
N LYS A 152 -9.04 -16.53 0.71
CA LYS A 152 -10.18 -15.63 0.62
C LYS A 152 -9.67 -14.20 0.42
N LEU A 153 -9.62 -13.76 -0.84
CA LEU A 153 -9.31 -12.38 -1.19
C LEU A 153 -10.59 -11.65 -1.59
N VAL A 154 -10.84 -10.51 -0.96
CA VAL A 154 -12.02 -9.68 -1.14
C VAL A 154 -11.59 -8.28 -1.57
N ILE A 155 -12.29 -7.68 -2.51
CA ILE A 155 -12.12 -6.29 -2.89
C ILE A 155 -13.31 -5.48 -2.38
N CYS A 156 -13.04 -4.31 -1.76
CA CYS A 156 -14.03 -3.26 -1.51
C CYS A 156 -13.63 -2.01 -2.28
N THR A 157 -14.59 -1.43 -3.02
CA THR A 157 -14.38 -0.23 -3.84
C THR A 157 -15.65 0.62 -3.88
N PRO A 158 -15.55 1.97 -4.00
CA PRO A 158 -16.72 2.82 -4.08
C PRO A 158 -17.71 2.40 -5.17
N PRO A 159 -19.02 2.39 -4.86
CA PRO A 159 -20.06 1.99 -5.80
C PRO A 159 -20.20 2.99 -6.96
N ARG A 160 -20.65 2.47 -8.10
CA ARG A 160 -21.05 3.24 -9.29
C ARG A 160 -22.50 2.94 -9.64
N VAL A 161 -23.13 3.83 -10.40
CA VAL A 161 -24.45 3.57 -10.97
C VAL A 161 -24.34 2.47 -12.00
N HIS A 162 -25.17 1.43 -11.87
CA HIS A 162 -25.21 0.34 -12.83
C HIS A 162 -25.61 0.85 -14.23
N PRO A 163 -25.04 0.35 -15.33
CA PRO A 163 -25.34 0.81 -16.69
C PRO A 163 -26.83 0.81 -17.01
N ASN A 164 -27.60 -0.17 -16.53
CA ASN A 164 -29.05 -0.27 -16.75
C ASN A 164 -29.84 0.85 -16.03
N ASP A 165 -29.28 1.45 -14.97
CA ASP A 165 -29.91 2.50 -14.15
C ASP A 165 -29.48 3.92 -14.57
N LYS A 166 -28.52 4.06 -15.51
CA LYS A 166 -27.94 5.36 -15.89
C LYS A 166 -28.99 6.37 -16.37
N CYS A 167 -29.93 5.92 -17.21
CA CYS A 167 -30.96 6.82 -17.75
C CYS A 167 -31.87 7.35 -16.64
N GLU A 168 -32.19 6.55 -15.64
CA GLU A 168 -32.99 6.96 -14.49
C GLU A 168 -32.20 7.90 -13.57
N ALA A 169 -30.94 7.59 -13.29
CA ALA A 169 -30.06 8.45 -12.51
C ALA A 169 -29.86 9.84 -13.16
N GLU A 170 -29.66 9.90 -14.48
CA GLU A 170 -29.54 11.14 -15.24
C GLU A 170 -30.83 11.98 -15.17
N LYS A 171 -31.99 11.37 -15.37
CA LYS A 171 -33.28 12.04 -15.29
C LYS A 171 -33.57 12.62 -13.92
N SER A 172 -33.14 11.94 -12.87
CA SER A 172 -33.31 12.37 -11.47
C SER A 172 -32.21 13.32 -10.99
N GLY A 173 -31.14 13.53 -11.79
CA GLY A 173 -29.99 14.31 -11.41
C GLY A 173 -29.16 13.68 -10.28
N THR A 174 -29.20 12.34 -10.16
CA THR A 174 -28.48 11.55 -9.17
C THR A 174 -27.28 10.81 -9.79
N GLY A 175 -26.56 9.99 -9.00
CA GLY A 175 -25.42 9.21 -9.48
C GLY A 175 -24.08 9.96 -9.46
N ILE A 176 -24.02 11.07 -8.73
CA ILE A 176 -22.80 11.86 -8.48
C ILE A 176 -22.59 12.00 -6.96
N ALA A 177 -21.33 12.23 -6.55
CA ALA A 177 -20.99 12.42 -5.14
C ALA A 177 -21.86 13.53 -4.52
N GLY A 178 -22.45 13.25 -3.37
CA GLY A 178 -23.40 14.15 -2.69
C GLY A 178 -24.83 14.14 -3.22
N LYS A 179 -25.10 13.45 -4.34
CA LYS A 179 -26.46 13.18 -4.87
C LYS A 179 -26.51 11.74 -5.38
N PRO A 180 -26.47 10.73 -4.50
CA PRO A 180 -26.34 9.34 -4.88
C PRO A 180 -27.60 8.82 -5.56
N PHE A 181 -27.42 7.86 -6.46
CA PHE A 181 -28.49 7.01 -6.92
C PHE A 181 -28.78 5.93 -5.86
N VAL A 182 -29.97 5.90 -5.32
CA VAL A 182 -30.35 4.99 -4.23
C VAL A 182 -31.11 3.79 -4.77
N GLY A 183 -30.68 2.59 -4.38
CA GLY A 183 -31.22 1.35 -4.92
C GLY A 183 -30.38 0.85 -6.12
N GLY A 184 -30.97 0.05 -6.98
CA GLY A 184 -30.28 -0.55 -8.12
C GLY A 184 -29.36 -1.73 -7.74
N ALA A 185 -28.76 -2.33 -8.77
CA ALA A 185 -27.83 -3.44 -8.61
C ALA A 185 -26.47 -2.95 -8.08
N PRO A 186 -25.73 -3.77 -7.30
CA PRO A 186 -24.37 -3.44 -6.90
C PRO A 186 -23.44 -3.43 -8.11
N TYR A 187 -22.73 -2.32 -8.31
CA TYR A 187 -21.83 -2.12 -9.43
C TYR A 187 -20.64 -1.28 -9.02
N ALA A 188 -19.48 -1.61 -9.55
CA ALA A 188 -18.23 -0.90 -9.32
C ALA A 188 -17.71 -0.29 -10.63
N ASP A 189 -16.56 0.38 -10.58
CA ASP A 189 -15.89 0.83 -11.79
C ASP A 189 -15.55 -0.34 -12.71
N GLU A 190 -15.85 -0.22 -13.99
CA GLU A 190 -15.69 -1.29 -14.98
C GLU A 190 -14.22 -1.75 -15.11
N GLY A 191 -13.28 -0.80 -15.03
CA GLY A 191 -11.84 -1.14 -15.06
C GLY A 191 -11.39 -1.91 -13.82
N ILE A 192 -11.92 -1.57 -12.65
CA ILE A 192 -11.64 -2.29 -11.39
C ILE A 192 -12.23 -3.70 -11.46
N MET A 193 -13.45 -3.85 -11.98
CA MET A 193 -14.08 -5.17 -12.17
C MET A 193 -13.31 -6.04 -13.16
N ALA A 194 -12.89 -5.47 -14.29
CA ALA A 194 -12.08 -6.16 -15.28
C ALA A 194 -10.72 -6.61 -14.70
N ALA A 195 -10.03 -5.72 -13.97
CA ALA A 195 -8.77 -6.04 -13.29
C ALA A 195 -8.96 -7.13 -12.21
N ALA A 196 -10.05 -7.08 -11.43
CA ALA A 196 -10.37 -8.12 -10.45
C ALA A 196 -10.51 -9.49 -11.12
N PHE A 197 -11.22 -9.57 -12.24
CA PHE A 197 -11.36 -10.81 -13.00
C PHE A 197 -10.02 -11.31 -13.55
N ILE A 198 -9.20 -10.43 -14.14
CA ILE A 198 -7.84 -10.74 -14.65
C ILE A 198 -6.96 -11.30 -13.51
N CYS A 199 -7.04 -10.72 -12.32
CA CYS A 199 -6.29 -11.16 -11.15
C CYS A 199 -6.88 -12.42 -10.46
N GLY A 200 -8.00 -12.96 -10.95
CA GLY A 200 -8.67 -14.12 -10.38
C GLY A 200 -9.43 -13.85 -9.08
N VAL A 201 -9.70 -12.58 -8.77
CA VAL A 201 -10.50 -12.19 -7.59
C VAL A 201 -11.99 -12.31 -7.93
N LYS A 202 -12.70 -13.14 -7.17
CA LYS A 202 -14.12 -13.46 -7.42
C LYS A 202 -15.10 -12.66 -6.57
N THR A 203 -14.62 -12.03 -5.51
CA THR A 203 -15.47 -11.35 -4.53
C THR A 203 -15.14 -9.85 -4.51
N VAL A 204 -16.07 -9.06 -5.03
CA VAL A 204 -16.00 -7.60 -5.05
C VAL A 204 -17.24 -7.04 -4.39
N PHE A 205 -17.06 -6.10 -3.46
CA PHE A 205 -18.13 -5.37 -2.82
C PHE A 205 -18.12 -3.89 -3.26
N ALA A 206 -19.25 -3.42 -3.73
CA ALA A 206 -19.50 -2.02 -4.07
C ALA A 206 -19.76 -1.20 -2.78
N CYS A 207 -18.69 -0.95 -2.03
CA CYS A 207 -18.69 -0.22 -0.76
C CYS A 207 -17.35 0.51 -0.61
N GLY A 208 -17.40 1.83 -0.41
CA GLY A 208 -16.21 2.71 -0.31
C GLY A 208 -15.99 3.28 1.09
N GLY A 209 -14.95 4.11 1.24
CA GLY A 209 -14.71 4.93 2.42
C GLY A 209 -14.34 4.19 3.71
N ALA A 210 -14.38 4.92 4.82
CA ALA A 210 -14.07 4.39 6.15
C ALA A 210 -15.03 3.27 6.58
N GLN A 211 -16.28 3.31 6.11
CA GLN A 211 -17.28 2.29 6.38
C GLN A 211 -16.93 0.94 5.74
N ALA A 212 -16.27 0.93 4.57
CA ALA A 212 -15.77 -0.31 3.95
C ALA A 212 -14.64 -0.93 4.77
N ILE A 213 -13.73 -0.11 5.31
CA ILE A 213 -12.66 -0.56 6.21
C ILE A 213 -13.26 -1.17 7.49
N ALA A 214 -14.26 -0.50 8.09
CA ALA A 214 -14.95 -1.01 9.27
C ALA A 214 -15.67 -2.35 8.98
N ALA A 215 -16.34 -2.46 7.82
CA ALA A 215 -17.02 -3.69 7.41
C ALA A 215 -16.02 -4.85 7.22
N MET A 216 -14.88 -4.60 6.56
CA MET A 216 -13.83 -5.61 6.40
C MET A 216 -13.18 -6.01 7.73
N ALA A 217 -13.07 -5.08 8.69
CA ALA A 217 -12.46 -5.36 9.99
C ALA A 217 -13.38 -6.16 10.93
N PHE A 218 -14.65 -5.83 10.99
CA PHE A 218 -15.58 -6.36 12.00
C PHE A 218 -16.67 -7.27 11.45
N GLY A 219 -16.84 -7.27 10.13
CA GLY A 219 -17.93 -7.98 9.46
C GLY A 219 -19.26 -7.21 9.51
N THR A 220 -20.11 -7.51 8.54
CA THR A 220 -21.51 -7.13 8.47
C THR A 220 -22.31 -8.31 7.94
N GLU A 221 -23.60 -8.15 7.69
CA GLU A 221 -24.42 -9.21 7.10
C GLU A 221 -23.94 -9.62 5.69
N SER A 222 -23.41 -8.66 4.91
CA SER A 222 -22.93 -8.88 3.54
C SER A 222 -21.43 -9.07 3.44
N ILE A 223 -20.64 -8.28 4.18
CA ILE A 223 -19.20 -8.24 4.08
C ILE A 223 -18.59 -8.99 5.27
N PRO A 224 -17.81 -10.06 5.02
CA PRO A 224 -17.22 -10.84 6.10
C PRO A 224 -16.08 -10.10 6.78
N ALA A 225 -15.85 -10.36 8.08
CA ALA A 225 -14.63 -9.96 8.76
C ALA A 225 -13.42 -10.69 8.16
N LEU A 226 -12.28 -10.00 8.06
CA LEU A 226 -11.06 -10.45 7.40
C LEU A 226 -9.85 -10.32 8.33
N ASP A 227 -8.77 -11.07 8.03
CA ASP A 227 -7.57 -11.10 8.87
C ASP A 227 -6.63 -9.91 8.61
N VAL A 228 -6.57 -9.41 7.35
CA VAL A 228 -5.72 -8.28 6.97
C VAL A 228 -6.44 -7.39 5.95
N ILE A 229 -6.27 -6.08 6.06
CA ILE A 229 -6.80 -5.08 5.13
C ILE A 229 -5.64 -4.32 4.51
N VAL A 230 -5.60 -4.28 3.18
CA VAL A 230 -4.54 -3.64 2.40
C VAL A 230 -5.10 -2.63 1.39
N GLY A 231 -4.23 -1.82 0.84
CA GLY A 231 -4.55 -0.86 -0.21
C GLY A 231 -4.52 0.59 0.25
N PRO A 232 -4.22 1.51 -0.70
CA PRO A 232 -4.18 2.94 -0.45
C PRO A 232 -5.60 3.52 -0.33
N GLY A 233 -5.70 4.74 0.19
CA GLY A 233 -6.97 5.44 0.28
C GLY A 233 -6.79 6.89 0.71
N ASN A 234 -7.88 7.65 0.72
CA ASN A 234 -7.85 9.02 1.22
C ASN A 234 -7.63 9.06 2.75
N LYS A 235 -7.51 10.27 3.31
CA LYS A 235 -7.27 10.48 4.75
C LYS A 235 -8.25 9.75 5.68
N PHE A 236 -9.51 9.58 5.27
CA PHE A 236 -10.51 8.85 6.07
C PHE A 236 -10.29 7.34 6.05
N VAL A 237 -9.86 6.80 4.91
CA VAL A 237 -9.48 5.38 4.77
C VAL A 237 -8.20 5.10 5.58
N ALA A 238 -7.19 5.96 5.49
CA ALA A 238 -5.96 5.85 6.27
C ALA A 238 -6.24 5.93 7.78
N ALA A 239 -7.07 6.89 8.22
CA ALA A 239 -7.50 6.99 9.61
C ALA A 239 -8.29 5.76 10.06
N ALA A 240 -9.17 5.21 9.20
CA ALA A 240 -9.92 4.00 9.52
C ALA A 240 -9.01 2.78 9.69
N LYS A 241 -8.01 2.60 8.79
CA LYS A 241 -7.00 1.55 8.93
C LYS A 241 -6.24 1.67 10.26
N LYS A 242 -5.87 2.89 10.66
CA LYS A 242 -5.23 3.17 11.94
C LYS A 242 -6.09 2.76 13.13
N GLU A 243 -7.38 3.10 13.12
CA GLU A 243 -8.30 2.81 14.22
C GLU A 243 -8.66 1.32 14.35
N VAL A 244 -8.66 0.55 13.24
CA VAL A 244 -8.96 -0.89 13.27
C VAL A 244 -7.71 -1.75 13.49
N TYR A 245 -6.51 -1.17 13.40
CA TYR A 245 -5.26 -1.92 13.61
C TYR A 245 -5.20 -2.50 15.02
N GLY A 246 -4.89 -3.78 15.10
CA GLY A 246 -4.94 -4.56 16.34
C GLY A 246 -6.17 -5.47 16.41
N ALA A 247 -7.32 -5.04 15.87
CA ALA A 247 -8.46 -5.95 15.63
C ALA A 247 -8.28 -6.72 14.32
N VAL A 248 -7.66 -6.08 13.33
CA VAL A 248 -7.31 -6.66 12.02
C VAL A 248 -5.89 -6.19 11.67
N GLY A 249 -5.13 -7.00 10.89
CA GLY A 249 -3.86 -6.57 10.35
C GLY A 249 -4.05 -5.51 9.25
N ILE A 250 -3.06 -4.65 9.05
CA ILE A 250 -3.02 -3.74 7.91
C ILE A 250 -1.66 -3.81 7.21
N ASP A 251 -1.59 -3.36 5.97
CA ASP A 251 -0.31 -3.19 5.25
C ASP A 251 0.53 -2.07 5.87
N MET A 252 0.05 -0.83 5.79
CA MET A 252 0.67 0.37 6.33
C MET A 252 -0.34 1.52 6.41
N LEU A 253 0.10 2.63 6.98
CA LEU A 253 -0.62 3.89 6.92
C LEU A 253 0.01 4.73 5.81
N ALA A 254 -0.66 4.83 4.67
CA ALA A 254 -0.22 5.65 3.55
C ALA A 254 -0.77 7.08 3.69
N GLY A 255 0.10 8.06 3.59
CA GLY A 255 -0.21 9.47 3.41
C GLY A 255 -0.17 9.89 1.94
N PRO A 256 -0.09 11.19 1.64
CA PRO A 256 0.16 11.69 0.30
C PRO A 256 1.47 11.16 -0.25
N THR A 257 1.47 10.87 -1.55
CA THR A 257 2.60 10.26 -2.24
C THR A 257 3.83 11.18 -2.31
N GLU A 258 5.03 10.60 -2.40
CA GLU A 258 6.32 11.28 -2.33
C GLU A 258 7.31 10.67 -3.32
N VAL A 259 8.02 11.51 -4.10
CA VAL A 259 9.23 11.11 -4.81
C VAL A 259 10.41 11.93 -4.34
N PHE A 260 11.54 11.29 -4.15
CA PHE A 260 12.83 11.94 -3.89
C PHE A 260 13.84 11.48 -4.94
N ILE A 261 14.27 12.39 -5.79
CA ILE A 261 15.22 12.11 -6.87
C ILE A 261 16.59 12.63 -6.45
N ILE A 262 17.63 11.82 -6.55
CA ILE A 262 19.04 12.24 -6.45
C ILE A 262 19.63 12.18 -7.84
N ALA A 263 20.17 13.32 -8.32
CA ALA A 263 20.70 13.42 -9.66
C ALA A 263 22.03 14.20 -9.69
N ASP A 264 22.90 13.83 -10.62
CA ASP A 264 24.09 14.59 -10.99
C ASP A 264 23.93 15.31 -12.33
N GLY A 265 24.95 15.98 -12.81
CA GLY A 265 24.97 16.72 -14.08
C GLY A 265 24.75 15.85 -15.34
N SER A 266 24.82 14.52 -15.25
CA SER A 266 24.57 13.59 -16.37
C SER A 266 23.09 13.36 -16.66
N ALA A 267 22.20 13.72 -15.71
CA ALA A 267 20.77 13.49 -15.82
C ALA A 267 20.10 14.43 -16.86
N ASN A 268 19.09 13.89 -17.54
CA ASN A 268 18.29 14.65 -18.48
C ASN A 268 17.25 15.50 -17.73
N PRO A 269 17.30 16.84 -17.80
CA PRO A 269 16.39 17.70 -17.05
C PRO A 269 14.90 17.53 -17.46
N ALA A 270 14.64 17.19 -18.71
CA ALA A 270 13.26 16.97 -19.17
C ALA A 270 12.66 15.67 -18.58
N TRP A 271 13.46 14.64 -18.37
CA TRP A 271 13.03 13.40 -17.73
C TRP A 271 12.76 13.62 -16.24
N LEU A 272 13.70 14.26 -15.53
CA LEU A 272 13.52 14.61 -14.12
C LEU A 272 12.27 15.47 -13.87
N ALA A 273 12.00 16.42 -14.77
CA ALA A 273 10.80 17.24 -14.71
C ALA A 273 9.52 16.40 -14.91
N ALA A 274 9.56 15.43 -15.83
CA ALA A 274 8.44 14.53 -16.08
C ALA A 274 8.17 13.64 -14.86
N ASP A 275 9.19 13.08 -14.22
CA ASP A 275 9.06 12.23 -13.02
C ASP A 275 8.52 13.04 -11.83
N LEU A 276 9.01 14.26 -11.60
CA LEU A 276 8.47 15.16 -10.58
C LEU A 276 7.01 15.54 -10.84
N LEU A 277 6.61 15.74 -12.11
CA LEU A 277 5.23 16.04 -12.48
C LEU A 277 4.32 14.83 -12.41
N ALA A 278 4.81 13.63 -12.73
CA ALA A 278 4.10 12.38 -12.57
C ALA A 278 3.69 12.18 -11.10
N GLN A 279 4.61 12.48 -10.16
CA GLN A 279 4.28 12.45 -8.74
C GLN A 279 3.33 13.56 -8.33
N ALA A 280 3.53 14.77 -8.84
CA ALA A 280 2.73 15.96 -8.47
C ALA A 280 1.26 15.87 -8.88
N GLU A 281 0.94 15.14 -9.96
CA GLU A 281 -0.43 15.04 -10.48
C GLU A 281 -1.36 14.15 -9.65
N HIS A 282 -0.81 13.29 -8.77
CA HIS A 282 -1.60 12.40 -7.94
C HIS A 282 -2.47 13.15 -6.92
N ASP A 283 -1.90 14.15 -6.24
CA ASP A 283 -2.61 14.91 -5.19
C ASP A 283 -2.02 16.32 -5.03
N PRO A 284 -2.85 17.36 -4.75
CA PRO A 284 -2.35 18.71 -4.45
C PRO A 284 -1.33 18.80 -3.30
N VAL A 285 -1.27 17.77 -2.46
CA VAL A 285 -0.33 17.69 -1.32
C VAL A 285 0.77 16.63 -1.53
N ALA A 286 0.94 16.09 -2.74
CA ALA A 286 2.07 15.24 -3.10
C ALA A 286 3.40 15.99 -2.94
N GLN A 287 4.51 15.26 -2.70
CA GLN A 287 5.84 15.85 -2.44
C GLN A 287 6.86 15.42 -3.50
N PRO A 288 6.96 16.10 -4.64
CA PRO A 288 8.04 15.91 -5.60
C PRO A 288 9.30 16.66 -5.17
N VAL A 289 10.42 15.95 -4.98
CA VAL A 289 11.69 16.50 -4.50
C VAL A 289 12.84 16.06 -5.39
N LEU A 290 13.69 17.00 -5.78
CA LEU A 290 14.97 16.75 -6.42
C LEU A 290 16.10 17.25 -5.50
N ALA A 291 17.12 16.44 -5.29
CA ALA A 291 18.38 16.84 -4.64
C ALA A 291 19.56 16.65 -5.60
N THR A 292 20.37 17.68 -5.79
CA THR A 292 21.49 17.66 -6.71
C THR A 292 22.60 18.60 -6.29
N PRO A 293 23.88 18.24 -6.48
CA PRO A 293 24.98 19.18 -6.32
C PRO A 293 25.16 20.09 -7.54
N ASP A 294 24.47 19.85 -8.66
CA ASP A 294 24.57 20.66 -9.90
C ASP A 294 23.49 21.75 -9.93
N GLU A 295 23.85 22.96 -9.58
CA GLU A 295 22.95 24.13 -9.61
C GLU A 295 22.43 24.44 -11.03
N ALA A 296 23.21 24.15 -12.07
CA ALA A 296 22.81 24.38 -13.45
C ALA A 296 21.72 23.37 -13.86
N LEU A 297 21.84 22.11 -13.45
CA LEU A 297 20.79 21.09 -13.60
C LEU A 297 19.52 21.50 -12.86
N ALA A 298 19.63 21.94 -11.60
CA ALA A 298 18.51 22.40 -10.79
C ALA A 298 17.67 23.47 -11.51
N ARG A 299 18.33 24.47 -12.10
CA ARG A 299 17.67 25.55 -12.85
C ARG A 299 17.02 25.06 -14.15
N ARG A 300 17.69 24.15 -14.89
CA ARG A 300 17.12 23.54 -16.11
C ARG A 300 15.88 22.72 -15.81
N VAL A 301 15.90 21.90 -14.73
CA VAL A 301 14.74 21.11 -14.31
C VAL A 301 13.56 22.02 -13.92
N ALA A 302 13.80 23.11 -13.19
CA ALA A 302 12.75 24.08 -12.87
C ALA A 302 12.09 24.68 -14.13
N SER A 303 12.90 25.03 -15.14
CA SER A 303 12.39 25.55 -16.42
C SER A 303 11.60 24.49 -17.19
N GLU A 304 12.05 23.23 -17.17
CA GLU A 304 11.34 22.11 -17.81
C GLU A 304 9.99 21.82 -17.14
N ILE A 305 9.91 21.86 -15.80
CA ILE A 305 8.64 21.74 -15.08
C ILE A 305 7.65 22.80 -15.55
N GLU A 306 8.06 24.06 -15.65
CA GLU A 306 7.17 25.14 -16.13
C GLU A 306 6.70 24.90 -17.57
N ALA A 307 7.60 24.47 -18.45
CA ALA A 307 7.28 24.18 -19.84
C ALA A 307 6.30 23.02 -19.99
N GLN A 308 6.53 21.92 -19.27
CA GLN A 308 5.69 20.71 -19.34
C GLN A 308 4.31 20.90 -18.69
N LEU A 309 4.21 21.70 -17.62
CA LEU A 309 2.92 22.04 -16.98
C LEU A 309 1.93 22.69 -17.94
N VAL A 310 2.37 23.40 -18.98
CA VAL A 310 1.48 24.10 -19.92
C VAL A 310 0.54 23.13 -20.63
N SER A 311 1.03 21.95 -21.02
CA SER A 311 0.29 20.95 -21.80
C SER A 311 -0.32 19.83 -20.95
N LEU A 312 -0.07 19.81 -19.63
CA LEU A 312 -0.52 18.75 -18.77
C LEU A 312 -2.04 18.85 -18.48
N SER A 313 -2.80 17.79 -18.76
CA SER A 313 -4.26 17.77 -18.53
C SER A 313 -4.61 17.84 -17.03
N THR A 314 -3.72 17.35 -16.16
CA THR A 314 -3.83 17.36 -14.69
C THR A 314 -3.17 18.59 -14.05
N ARG A 315 -2.85 19.62 -14.86
CA ARG A 315 -2.10 20.82 -14.49
C ARG A 315 -2.53 21.42 -13.15
N ALA A 316 -3.80 21.57 -12.89
CA ALA A 316 -4.29 22.23 -11.67
C ALA A 316 -3.82 21.52 -10.38
N THR A 317 -3.81 20.19 -10.41
CA THR A 317 -3.34 19.36 -9.28
C THR A 317 -1.81 19.43 -9.16
N ALA A 318 -1.11 19.21 -10.27
CA ALA A 318 0.35 19.23 -10.30
C ALA A 318 0.93 20.59 -9.91
N GLU A 319 0.34 21.70 -10.40
CA GLU A 319 0.76 23.06 -10.07
C GLU A 319 0.57 23.39 -8.58
N ALA A 320 -0.53 22.93 -7.97
CA ALA A 320 -0.76 23.07 -6.52
C ALA A 320 0.28 22.30 -5.70
N SER A 321 0.58 21.06 -6.08
CA SER A 321 1.61 20.23 -5.44
C SER A 321 3.01 20.85 -5.58
N ILE A 322 3.43 21.16 -6.81
CA ILE A 322 4.74 21.74 -7.12
C ILE A 322 4.98 23.05 -6.35
N SER A 323 3.99 23.94 -6.33
CA SER A 323 4.15 25.25 -5.69
C SER A 323 4.15 25.19 -4.16
N SER A 324 3.43 24.26 -3.57
CA SER A 324 3.29 24.19 -2.11
C SER A 324 4.30 23.22 -1.47
N TYR A 325 4.57 22.09 -2.10
CA TYR A 325 5.34 20.98 -1.55
C TYR A 325 6.56 20.58 -2.39
N GLY A 326 6.61 20.95 -3.67
CA GLY A 326 7.74 20.68 -4.54
C GLY A 326 9.02 21.39 -4.08
N ARG A 327 10.17 20.71 -4.15
CA ARG A 327 11.47 21.25 -3.75
C ARG A 327 12.55 20.79 -4.71
N ILE A 328 13.44 21.71 -5.08
CA ILE A 328 14.75 21.38 -5.63
C ILE A 328 15.78 21.81 -4.60
N ILE A 329 16.54 20.86 -4.08
CA ILE A 329 17.51 21.06 -3.01
C ILE A 329 18.91 20.98 -3.61
N ILE A 330 19.65 22.09 -3.52
CA ILE A 330 21.05 22.15 -3.92
C ILE A 330 21.90 21.64 -2.75
N THR A 331 22.63 20.57 -2.97
CA THR A 331 23.50 19.92 -2.00
C THR A 331 24.96 20.21 -2.29
N SER A 332 25.86 20.02 -1.32
CA SER A 332 27.30 20.13 -1.51
C SER A 332 27.90 18.89 -2.20
N SER A 333 27.22 17.75 -2.11
CA SER A 333 27.65 16.48 -2.71
C SER A 333 26.47 15.51 -2.86
N LEU A 334 26.68 14.40 -3.57
CA LEU A 334 25.71 13.30 -3.67
C LEU A 334 25.54 12.58 -2.31
N GLU A 335 26.57 12.53 -1.49
CA GLU A 335 26.51 11.96 -0.14
C GLU A 335 25.58 12.78 0.75
N GLU A 336 25.63 14.12 0.69
CA GLU A 336 24.67 14.97 1.41
C GLU A 336 23.23 14.75 0.91
N ALA A 337 23.05 14.56 -0.40
CA ALA A 337 21.75 14.22 -0.96
C ALA A 337 21.22 12.87 -0.42
N ALA A 338 22.10 11.86 -0.29
CA ALA A 338 21.75 10.57 0.31
C ALA A 338 21.40 10.70 1.80
N GLU A 339 22.12 11.53 2.57
CA GLU A 339 21.79 11.81 3.98
C GLU A 339 20.40 12.46 4.13
N LEU A 340 20.10 13.45 3.27
CA LEU A 340 18.78 14.10 3.24
C LEU A 340 17.68 13.09 2.89
N SER A 341 17.90 12.25 1.88
CA SER A 341 17.00 11.18 1.49
C SER A 341 16.74 10.20 2.65
N ASN A 342 17.78 9.71 3.32
CA ASN A 342 17.64 8.81 4.47
C ASN A 342 16.89 9.45 5.64
N ARG A 343 17.06 10.76 5.87
CA ARG A 343 16.30 11.52 6.87
C ARG A 343 14.84 11.67 6.48
N LYS A 344 14.57 11.94 5.20
CA LYS A 344 13.21 12.06 4.64
C LYS A 344 12.51 10.72 4.60
N ALA A 345 13.24 9.64 4.30
CA ALA A 345 12.71 8.27 4.14
C ALA A 345 11.51 8.25 3.16
N PRO A 346 11.75 8.58 1.88
CA PRO A 346 10.68 8.78 0.90
C PRO A 346 10.00 7.47 0.49
N GLU A 347 8.84 7.61 -0.10
CA GLU A 347 8.10 6.53 -0.75
C GLU A 347 8.88 5.98 -1.95
N HIS A 348 9.16 6.85 -2.93
CA HIS A 348 9.96 6.54 -4.10
C HIS A 348 11.29 7.26 -4.00
N LEU A 349 12.40 6.53 -4.20
CA LEU A 349 13.74 7.09 -4.30
C LEU A 349 14.32 6.78 -5.67
N GLU A 350 14.65 7.80 -6.45
CA GLU A 350 15.33 7.64 -7.73
C GLU A 350 16.79 8.10 -7.63
N LEU A 351 17.68 7.31 -8.20
CA LEU A 351 19.08 7.65 -8.40
C LEU A 351 19.31 7.89 -9.90
N ALA A 352 19.07 9.11 -10.36
CA ALA A 352 19.22 9.50 -11.77
C ALA A 352 20.68 9.82 -12.10
N LEU A 353 21.53 8.80 -12.05
CA LEU A 353 22.97 8.84 -12.33
C LEU A 353 23.33 7.83 -13.40
N THR A 354 24.48 8.06 -14.05
CA THR A 354 25.07 7.04 -14.92
C THR A 354 25.51 5.83 -14.10
N GLU A 355 25.19 4.61 -14.57
CA GLU A 355 25.63 3.38 -13.94
C GLU A 355 27.16 3.33 -13.81
N GLY A 356 27.65 2.88 -12.66
CA GLY A 356 29.08 2.76 -12.36
C GLY A 356 29.39 2.96 -10.88
N ALA A 357 30.67 3.06 -10.55
CA ALA A 357 31.15 3.05 -9.16
C ALA A 357 30.55 4.15 -8.25
N GLU A 358 30.24 5.32 -8.81
CA GLU A 358 29.59 6.41 -8.04
C GLU A 358 28.13 6.09 -7.74
N CYS A 359 27.40 5.56 -8.71
CA CYS A 359 26.03 5.08 -8.51
C CYS A 359 26.00 3.93 -7.50
N ASP A 360 26.89 2.93 -7.62
CA ASP A 360 26.99 1.80 -6.69
C ASP A 360 27.30 2.27 -5.26
N LYS A 361 28.19 3.25 -5.12
CA LYS A 361 28.49 3.89 -3.83
C LYS A 361 27.24 4.53 -3.25
N LEU A 362 26.48 5.28 -4.05
CA LEU A 362 25.27 5.95 -3.58
C LEU A 362 24.19 4.94 -3.18
N VAL A 363 24.02 3.85 -3.95
CA VAL A 363 23.13 2.71 -3.58
C VAL A 363 23.50 2.16 -2.20
N SER A 364 24.79 2.08 -1.86
CA SER A 364 25.23 1.59 -0.55
C SER A 364 24.97 2.56 0.61
N LEU A 365 24.78 3.83 0.33
CA LEU A 365 24.56 4.88 1.35
C LEU A 365 23.06 5.07 1.66
N VAL A 366 22.17 4.78 0.71
CA VAL A 366 20.72 4.93 0.92
C VAL A 366 20.11 3.66 1.52
N HIS A 367 19.25 3.81 2.52
CA HIS A 367 18.68 2.67 3.24
C HIS A 367 17.26 2.90 3.76
N ASN A 368 16.71 4.11 3.65
CA ASN A 368 15.36 4.44 4.05
C ASN A 368 14.55 4.89 2.83
N TYR A 369 13.86 3.95 2.18
CA TYR A 369 12.99 4.21 1.02
C TYR A 369 11.93 3.11 0.90
N GLY A 370 10.82 3.41 0.27
CA GLY A 370 9.81 2.39 -0.07
C GLY A 370 10.25 1.54 -1.26
N SER A 371 10.61 2.18 -2.37
CA SER A 371 11.24 1.55 -3.55
C SER A 371 12.39 2.40 -4.06
N LEU A 372 13.45 1.73 -4.56
CA LEU A 372 14.64 2.36 -5.13
C LEU A 372 14.70 2.10 -6.64
N PHE A 373 14.85 3.17 -7.41
CA PHE A 373 14.98 3.17 -8.87
C PHE A 373 16.39 3.61 -9.24
N ILE A 374 17.11 2.82 -10.02
CA ILE A 374 18.55 2.99 -10.23
C ILE A 374 18.84 3.24 -11.70
N GLY A 375 19.49 4.36 -11.99
CA GLY A 375 19.91 4.76 -13.33
C GLY A 375 18.83 5.58 -14.08
N HIS A 376 19.27 6.25 -15.15
CA HIS A 376 18.43 7.20 -15.90
C HIS A 376 17.15 6.63 -16.52
N TYR A 377 17.09 5.32 -16.75
CA TYR A 377 15.96 4.65 -17.40
C TYR A 377 14.97 4.03 -16.42
N ALA A 378 15.22 4.11 -15.14
CA ALA A 378 14.39 3.50 -14.10
C ALA A 378 13.39 4.51 -13.52
N ALA A 379 12.50 5.03 -14.35
CA ALA A 379 11.45 5.94 -13.91
C ALA A 379 10.48 5.27 -12.92
N GLU A 380 10.02 6.00 -11.89
CA GLU A 380 9.10 5.48 -10.87
C GLU A 380 7.83 4.87 -11.46
N VAL A 381 7.29 5.49 -12.52
CA VAL A 381 6.06 5.04 -13.21
C VAL A 381 6.16 3.61 -13.74
N PHE A 382 7.36 3.10 -13.99
CA PHE A 382 7.53 1.69 -14.36
C PHE A 382 7.27 0.78 -13.16
N GLY A 383 7.72 1.18 -11.96
CA GLY A 383 7.42 0.49 -10.72
C GLY A 383 5.93 0.50 -10.39
N ASP A 384 5.26 1.61 -10.67
CA ASP A 384 3.84 1.78 -10.40
C ASP A 384 2.94 0.91 -11.28
N TYR A 385 3.38 0.61 -12.49
CA TYR A 385 2.50 -0.06 -13.46
C TYR A 385 3.03 -1.37 -14.02
N ALA A 386 4.31 -1.48 -14.37
CA ALA A 386 4.74 -2.50 -15.31
C ALA A 386 6.14 -3.08 -15.09
N ALA A 387 6.73 -2.92 -13.90
CA ALA A 387 8.03 -3.52 -13.55
C ALA A 387 7.94 -4.66 -12.52
N GLY A 388 6.73 -4.98 -12.05
CA GLY A 388 6.51 -6.02 -11.05
C GLY A 388 6.69 -5.57 -9.60
N LEU A 389 7.17 -4.36 -9.37
CA LEU A 389 7.21 -3.71 -8.05
C LEU A 389 5.80 -3.39 -7.56
N ASN A 390 5.68 -2.93 -6.33
CA ASN A 390 4.41 -2.54 -5.75
C ASN A 390 4.40 -1.04 -5.47
N HIS A 391 3.37 -0.34 -5.92
CA HIS A 391 3.21 1.09 -5.67
C HIS A 391 2.53 1.42 -4.33
N THR A 392 2.04 0.42 -3.59
CA THR A 392 1.52 0.64 -2.24
C THR A 392 2.69 0.67 -1.27
N LEU A 393 3.30 1.83 -1.12
CA LEU A 393 4.57 2.04 -0.46
C LEU A 393 4.42 2.90 0.81
N PRO A 394 5.39 2.84 1.73
CA PRO A 394 5.38 3.65 2.94
C PRO A 394 5.65 5.11 2.63
N THR A 395 4.82 6.01 3.15
CA THR A 395 4.95 7.46 3.04
C THR A 395 5.20 8.10 4.40
N SER A 396 5.40 9.41 4.44
CA SER A 396 5.50 10.17 5.70
C SER A 396 6.53 9.59 6.65
N THR A 397 7.74 9.35 6.15
CA THR A 397 8.90 8.83 6.88
C THR A 397 8.80 7.36 7.36
N SER A 398 7.71 6.66 7.08
CA SER A 398 7.51 5.29 7.56
C SER A 398 8.40 4.26 6.85
N ALA A 399 9.05 4.63 5.74
CA ALA A 399 10.09 3.81 5.09
C ALA A 399 11.32 3.50 6.00
N ARG A 400 11.42 4.15 7.17
CA ARG A 400 12.42 3.81 8.19
C ARG A 400 12.21 2.44 8.84
N PHE A 401 11.01 1.89 8.79
CA PHE A 401 10.66 0.64 9.48
C PHE A 401 9.79 -0.33 8.67
N THR A 402 9.32 0.07 7.50
CA THR A 402 8.54 -0.80 6.60
C THR A 402 8.91 -0.57 5.14
N GLY A 403 8.83 -1.61 4.32
CA GLY A 403 9.17 -1.58 2.88
C GLY A 403 7.95 -1.62 1.95
N GLY A 404 6.74 -1.38 2.44
CA GLY A 404 5.54 -1.41 1.61
C GLY A 404 4.86 -2.77 1.46
N LEU A 405 3.79 -2.78 0.66
CA LEU A 405 2.98 -3.96 0.41
C LEU A 405 3.77 -5.00 -0.39
N SER A 406 3.84 -6.19 0.13
CA SER A 406 4.53 -7.32 -0.51
C SER A 406 3.89 -8.65 -0.09
N VAL A 407 4.43 -9.75 -0.59
CA VAL A 407 4.00 -11.09 -0.15
C VAL A 407 4.08 -11.25 1.37
N ARG A 408 5.03 -10.59 2.02
CA ARG A 408 5.23 -10.62 3.48
C ARG A 408 3.99 -10.14 4.25
N THR A 409 3.26 -9.16 3.71
CA THR A 409 2.04 -8.61 4.35
C THR A 409 0.97 -9.68 4.56
N PHE A 410 0.96 -10.71 3.72
CA PHE A 410 -0.01 -11.80 3.73
C PHE A 410 0.53 -13.08 4.39
N LEU A 411 1.74 -13.03 4.94
CA LEU A 411 2.39 -14.15 5.61
C LEU A 411 2.58 -13.85 7.10
N LYS A 412 2.34 -14.85 7.93
CA LYS A 412 2.72 -14.82 9.35
C LYS A 412 3.72 -15.91 9.63
N THR A 413 4.76 -15.57 10.39
CA THR A 413 5.73 -16.54 10.91
C THR A 413 5.32 -16.96 12.29
N VAL A 414 5.22 -18.28 12.49
CA VAL A 414 4.90 -18.88 13.80
C VAL A 414 6.02 -19.80 14.20
N THR A 415 6.26 -19.92 15.49
CA THR A 415 7.31 -20.79 16.02
C THR A 415 6.75 -22.14 16.45
N THR A 416 7.59 -23.17 16.40
CA THR A 416 7.29 -24.52 16.86
C THR A 416 8.36 -24.97 17.85
N LEU A 417 7.96 -25.75 18.86
CA LEU A 417 8.84 -26.44 19.78
C LEU A 417 8.47 -27.91 19.81
N ARG A 418 9.46 -28.78 19.61
CA ARG A 418 9.33 -30.24 19.78
C ARG A 418 10.44 -30.71 20.69
N CYS A 419 10.11 -31.57 21.69
CA CYS A 419 11.06 -32.13 22.62
C CYS A 419 11.00 -33.67 22.60
N GLU A 420 12.15 -34.31 22.61
CA GLU A 420 12.27 -35.78 22.68
C GLU A 420 12.48 -36.24 24.11
N LYS A 421 11.62 -37.14 24.58
CA LYS A 421 11.69 -37.72 25.95
C LYS A 421 13.08 -38.31 26.24
N GLY A 422 13.57 -38.02 27.43
CA GLY A 422 14.81 -38.65 27.97
C GLY A 422 16.12 -38.05 27.44
N LYS A 423 16.07 -36.99 26.64
CA LYS A 423 17.28 -36.33 26.14
C LYS A 423 17.83 -35.32 27.14
N THR A 424 19.16 -35.18 27.15
CA THR A 424 19.85 -34.30 28.12
C THR A 424 19.50 -32.83 27.95
N GLY A 425 19.32 -32.35 26.74
CA GLY A 425 18.91 -30.97 26.48
C GLY A 425 17.50 -30.67 27.00
N VAL A 426 16.57 -31.62 26.90
CA VAL A 426 15.22 -31.46 27.46
C VAL A 426 15.26 -31.37 29.00
N LYS A 427 16.09 -32.19 29.65
CA LYS A 427 16.30 -32.11 31.10
C LYS A 427 16.84 -30.72 31.48
N ARG A 428 17.89 -30.27 30.82
CA ARG A 428 18.51 -28.96 31.07
C ARG A 428 17.52 -27.80 30.85
N SER A 429 16.71 -27.85 29.78
CA SER A 429 15.67 -26.87 29.53
C SER A 429 14.59 -26.82 30.59
N ALA A 430 14.17 -28.00 31.11
CA ALA A 430 13.18 -28.08 32.19
C ALA A 430 13.74 -27.58 33.54
N GLU A 431 14.99 -27.88 33.85
CA GLU A 431 15.67 -27.37 35.06
C GLU A 431 15.79 -25.84 35.02
N ALA A 432 16.21 -25.29 33.87
CA ALA A 432 16.30 -23.84 33.66
C ALA A 432 14.94 -23.15 33.74
N ALA A 433 13.92 -23.71 33.10
CA ALA A 433 12.56 -23.17 33.12
C ALA A 433 11.95 -23.18 34.52
N ALA A 434 12.21 -24.25 35.31
CA ALA A 434 11.77 -24.32 36.70
C ALA A 434 12.42 -23.23 37.55
N CYS A 435 13.75 -23.07 37.43
CA CYS A 435 14.52 -22.07 38.16
C CYS A 435 14.05 -20.63 37.84
N LEU A 436 13.84 -20.30 36.54
CA LEU A 436 13.35 -19.02 36.14
C LEU A 436 11.90 -18.76 36.60
N GLY A 437 11.03 -19.76 36.48
CA GLY A 437 9.65 -19.67 36.98
C GLY A 437 9.57 -19.42 38.51
N ASP A 438 10.43 -20.02 39.27
CA ASP A 438 10.53 -19.75 40.73
C ASP A 438 11.02 -18.34 41.03
N ALA A 439 12.06 -17.88 40.31
CA ALA A 439 12.61 -16.53 40.47
C ALA A 439 11.61 -15.43 40.14
N GLU A 440 10.73 -15.68 39.16
CA GLU A 440 9.63 -14.78 38.76
C GLU A 440 8.38 -14.92 39.64
N GLY A 441 8.35 -15.87 40.57
CA GLY A 441 7.19 -16.16 41.40
C GLY A 441 6.07 -16.91 40.67
N LEU A 442 6.36 -17.47 39.50
CA LEU A 442 5.39 -18.18 38.63
C LEU A 442 5.41 -19.70 38.99
N ALA A 443 4.91 -20.06 40.17
CA ALA A 443 4.96 -21.44 40.72
C ALA A 443 4.34 -22.50 39.79
N ALA A 444 3.28 -22.17 39.05
CA ALA A 444 2.67 -23.10 38.09
C ALA A 444 3.59 -23.37 36.89
N HIS A 445 4.34 -22.38 36.39
CA HIS A 445 5.34 -22.54 35.31
C HIS A 445 6.48 -23.45 35.80
N ALA A 446 7.03 -23.15 36.95
CA ALA A 446 8.08 -23.97 37.57
C ALA A 446 7.63 -25.42 37.76
N ARG A 447 6.41 -25.64 38.28
CA ARG A 447 5.83 -26.97 38.43
C ARG A 447 5.65 -27.69 37.11
N ALA A 448 5.14 -27.00 36.05
CA ALA A 448 4.96 -27.59 34.73
C ALA A 448 6.29 -28.09 34.14
N ALA A 449 7.39 -27.37 34.36
CA ALA A 449 8.73 -27.80 33.97
C ALA A 449 9.21 -29.01 34.76
N ARG A 450 9.08 -29.00 36.10
CA ARG A 450 9.52 -30.11 36.99
C ARG A 450 8.82 -31.42 36.69
N LEU A 451 7.49 -31.40 36.43
CA LEU A 451 6.74 -32.61 36.07
C LEU A 451 7.27 -33.31 34.82
N ARG A 452 8.00 -32.61 33.95
CA ARG A 452 8.64 -33.18 32.74
C ARG A 452 10.02 -33.79 33.02
N LEU A 453 10.56 -33.59 34.26
CA LEU A 453 11.79 -34.25 34.74
C LEU A 453 11.48 -35.59 35.41
N GLU A 454 10.25 -35.77 35.92
CA GLU A 454 9.83 -36.94 36.71
C GLU A 454 9.44 -38.13 35.83
N ASN A 455 9.31 -37.97 34.50
CA ASN A 455 8.90 -38.97 33.53
C ASN A 455 9.94 -39.18 32.40
#